data_4f65076734dd2e57474332f8101a6fb5
#
_entry.id   4f65076734dd2e57474332f8101a6fb5
#
_cell.length_a   1.000
_cell.length_b   1.000
_cell.length_c   1.000
_cell.angle_alpha   90.00
_cell.angle_beta   90.00
_cell.angle_gamma   90.00
#
_symmetry.space_group_name_H-M   'P 1'
#
loop_
_entity.id
_entity.type
_entity.pdbx_description
1 polymer ?
#
loop_
_entity_poly.entity_id
_entity_poly.type
_entity_poly.pdbx_seq_one_letter_code
_entity_poly.pdbx_strand_id
1 'polypeptide(L)'
;MQEQRAELERINGQLKEKILGRASEPGSHPTAISGFHLVRRVRVNELRVFYRPFIGLTVQGFKRTIVGKDEYSYGEYHCFVAGVDMPSESYITVASDEDPFLALSLDLDRSLVAQLAL
;
A
#
# COMPACT_ATOMS: atom_id res chain seq x y z
N MET A 1 15.91 20.67 1.24
CA MET A 1 15.67 19.46 0.41
C MET A 1 16.32 18.22 0.98
N GLN A 2 17.61 18.26 1.29
CA GLN A 2 18.30 17.12 1.89
C GLN A 2 17.77 16.76 3.28
N GLU A 3 17.41 17.76 4.08
CA GLU A 3 16.84 17.54 5.41
C GLU A 3 15.48 16.83 5.34
N GLN A 4 14.64 17.21 4.37
CA GLN A 4 13.33 16.56 4.16
C GLN A 4 13.50 15.12 3.72
N ARG A 5 14.46 14.85 2.85
CA ARG A 5 14.72 13.50 2.38
C ARG A 5 15.24 12.61 3.52
N ALA A 6 16.14 13.12 4.33
CA ALA A 6 16.67 12.39 5.49
C ALA A 6 15.54 12.08 6.48
N GLU A 7 14.62 13.01 6.70
CA GLU A 7 13.46 12.82 7.56
C GLU A 7 12.54 11.73 7.01
N LEU A 8 12.27 11.73 5.71
CA LEU A 8 11.47 10.69 5.06
C LEU A 8 12.10 9.32 5.18
N GLU A 9 13.42 9.24 4.97
CA GLU A 9 14.16 7.98 5.09
C GLU A 9 14.10 7.44 6.52
N ARG A 10 14.22 8.32 7.51
CA ARG A 10 14.14 7.96 8.92
C ARG A 10 12.75 7.41 9.27
N ILE A 11 11.70 8.12 8.86
CA ILE A 11 10.32 7.71 9.10
C ILE A 11 10.02 6.39 8.41
N ASN A 12 10.43 6.26 7.15
CA ASN A 12 10.22 5.04 6.39
C ASN A 12 10.92 3.84 7.01
N GLY A 13 12.14 4.04 7.54
CA GLY A 13 12.87 2.99 8.27
C GLY A 13 12.13 2.55 9.52
N GLN A 14 11.54 3.48 10.26
CA GLN A 14 10.72 3.15 11.43
C GLN A 14 9.47 2.38 11.05
N LEU A 15 8.82 2.74 9.94
CA LEU A 15 7.65 2.02 9.43
C LEU A 15 8.01 0.58 9.04
N LYS A 16 9.14 0.38 8.37
CA LYS A 16 9.63 -0.96 8.00
C LYS A 16 9.78 -1.83 9.25
N GLU A 17 10.43 -1.33 10.28
CA GLU A 17 10.64 -2.06 11.53
C GLU A 17 9.33 -2.44 12.19
N LYS A 18 8.38 -1.52 12.23
CA LYS A 18 7.07 -1.76 12.84
C LYS A 18 6.27 -2.79 12.07
N ILE A 19 6.27 -2.71 10.74
CA ILE A 19 5.55 -3.68 9.91
C ILE A 19 6.17 -5.06 10.09
N LEU A 20 7.48 -5.17 9.99
CA LEU A 20 8.17 -6.45 10.15
C LEU A 20 7.97 -7.06 11.53
N GLY A 21 7.91 -6.21 12.57
CA GLY A 21 7.68 -6.67 13.93
C GLY A 21 6.25 -7.14 14.21
N ARG A 22 5.27 -6.66 13.47
CA ARG A 22 3.85 -6.99 13.69
C ARG A 22 3.29 -7.96 12.65
N ALA A 23 3.79 -7.88 11.41
CA ALA A 23 3.39 -8.77 10.32
C ALA A 23 4.49 -9.82 10.13
N SER A 24 4.47 -10.85 10.97
CA SER A 24 5.52 -11.89 10.97
C SER A 24 5.46 -12.83 9.78
N GLU A 25 4.31 -12.89 9.10
CA GLU A 25 4.09 -13.76 7.95
C GLU A 25 3.59 -12.96 6.75
N PRO A 26 3.82 -13.46 5.51
CA PRO A 26 3.21 -12.82 4.34
C PRO A 26 1.69 -12.76 4.44
N GLY A 27 1.11 -11.68 3.94
CA GLY A 27 -0.33 -11.48 3.92
C GLY A 27 -0.72 -10.08 4.31
N SER A 28 -2.04 -9.88 4.43
CA SER A 28 -2.65 -8.66 4.93
C SER A 28 -3.04 -8.88 6.38
N HIS A 29 -2.55 -8.02 7.25
CA HIS A 29 -2.73 -8.17 8.70
C HIS A 29 -3.57 -7.01 9.24
N PRO A 30 -4.76 -7.29 9.81
CA PRO A 30 -5.57 -6.23 10.40
C PRO A 30 -4.89 -5.64 11.64
N THR A 31 -5.26 -4.42 11.96
CA THR A 31 -4.79 -3.72 13.16
C THR A 31 -5.97 -3.43 14.08
N ALA A 32 -5.69 -2.80 15.21
CA ALA A 32 -6.73 -2.34 16.13
C ALA A 32 -7.64 -1.28 15.49
N ILE A 33 -7.17 -0.62 14.42
CA ILE A 33 -7.96 0.37 13.70
C ILE A 33 -8.71 -0.36 12.58
N SER A 34 -10.04 -0.27 12.59
CA SER A 34 -10.88 -0.91 11.57
C SER A 34 -10.53 -0.40 10.17
N GLY A 35 -10.35 -1.32 9.23
CA GLY A 35 -10.00 -0.98 7.85
C GLY A 35 -8.53 -0.66 7.61
N PHE A 36 -7.71 -0.62 8.65
CA PHE A 36 -6.28 -0.35 8.54
C PHE A 36 -5.49 -1.66 8.63
N HIS A 37 -4.71 -1.93 7.60
CA HIS A 37 -3.97 -3.19 7.46
C HIS A 37 -2.49 -2.96 7.22
N LEU A 38 -1.68 -3.87 7.75
CA LEU A 38 -0.26 -3.97 7.43
C LEU A 38 -0.11 -5.06 6.36
N VAL A 39 0.63 -4.78 5.31
CA VAL A 39 0.78 -5.70 4.19
C VAL A 39 2.23 -6.13 4.06
N ARG A 40 2.45 -7.44 3.99
CA ARG A 40 3.75 -8.05 3.75
C ARG A 40 3.58 -9.11 2.66
N ARG A 41 4.31 -8.97 1.57
CA ARG A 41 4.24 -9.89 0.42
C ARG A 41 5.64 -10.24 -0.05
N VAL A 42 5.84 -11.49 -0.42
CA VAL A 42 7.14 -11.97 -0.90
C VAL A 42 7.10 -12.42 -2.35
N ARG A 43 5.91 -12.62 -2.91
CA ARG A 43 5.74 -13.10 -4.28
C ARG A 43 5.42 -11.96 -5.23
N VAL A 44 6.00 -12.02 -6.43
CA VAL A 44 5.74 -11.06 -7.49
C VAL A 44 4.73 -11.63 -8.49
N ASN A 45 4.13 -10.74 -9.28
CA ASN A 45 3.24 -11.08 -10.40
C ASN A 45 1.96 -11.86 -10.02
N GLU A 46 1.56 -11.83 -8.77
CA GLU A 46 0.25 -12.35 -8.35
C GLU A 46 -0.79 -11.24 -8.50
N LEU A 47 -1.75 -11.46 -9.39
CA LEU A 47 -2.80 -10.50 -9.65
C LEU A 47 -3.80 -10.46 -8.51
N ARG A 48 -4.16 -9.24 -8.08
CA ARG A 48 -5.19 -8.99 -7.08
C ARG A 48 -6.17 -7.97 -7.62
N VAL A 49 -7.44 -8.19 -7.32
CA VAL A 49 -8.52 -7.31 -7.80
C VAL A 49 -9.15 -6.62 -6.61
N PHE A 50 -9.33 -5.30 -6.73
CA PHE A 50 -9.94 -4.47 -5.70
C PHE A 50 -11.17 -3.79 -6.24
N TYR A 51 -12.20 -3.68 -5.39
CA TYR A 51 -13.48 -3.04 -5.73
C TYR A 51 -13.84 -1.89 -4.79
N ARG A 52 -13.03 -1.63 -3.78
CA ARG A 52 -13.34 -0.62 -2.76
C ARG A 52 -12.35 0.54 -2.79
N PRO A 53 -12.80 1.75 -2.44
CA PRO A 53 -11.86 2.86 -2.26
C PRO A 53 -10.87 2.55 -1.15
N PHE A 54 -9.63 2.94 -1.36
CA PHE A 54 -8.58 2.73 -0.35
C PHE A 54 -7.42 3.70 -0.55
N ILE A 55 -6.62 3.85 0.50
CA ILE A 55 -5.33 4.54 0.45
C ILE A 55 -4.26 3.51 0.76
N GLY A 56 -3.26 3.43 -0.11
CA GLY A 56 -2.11 2.54 0.10
C GLY A 56 -0.81 3.32 0.11
N LEU A 57 0.00 3.09 1.13
CA LEU A 57 1.34 3.67 1.23
C LEU A 57 2.37 2.55 1.11
N THR A 58 3.22 2.60 0.09
CA THR A 58 4.28 1.62 -0.09
C THR A 58 5.50 2.02 0.71
N VAL A 59 5.96 1.11 1.55
CA VAL A 59 7.11 1.31 2.44
C VAL A 59 8.37 0.64 1.87
N GLN A 60 8.22 -0.49 1.20
CA GLN A 60 9.31 -1.22 0.56
C GLN A 60 8.80 -2.03 -0.62
N GLY A 61 9.58 -2.08 -1.70
CA GLY A 61 9.23 -2.79 -2.92
C GLY A 61 8.51 -1.92 -3.92
N PHE A 62 8.00 -2.54 -4.99
CA PHE A 62 7.30 -1.86 -6.08
C PHE A 62 6.04 -2.62 -6.46
N LYS A 63 5.03 -1.86 -6.85
CA LYS A 63 3.71 -2.38 -7.21
C LYS A 63 3.22 -1.68 -8.48
N ARG A 64 2.47 -2.40 -9.29
CA ARG A 64 1.78 -1.86 -10.46
C ARG A 64 0.28 -2.03 -10.28
N THR A 65 -0.46 -0.98 -10.54
CA THR A 65 -1.92 -0.98 -10.45
C THR A 65 -2.51 -0.50 -11.77
N ILE A 66 -3.52 -1.23 -12.24
CA ILE A 66 -4.23 -0.96 -13.48
C ILE A 66 -5.67 -0.57 -13.13
N VAL A 67 -6.07 0.63 -13.51
CA VAL A 67 -7.43 1.14 -13.31
C VAL A 67 -7.98 1.51 -14.68
N GLY A 68 -8.90 0.70 -15.19
CA GLY A 68 -9.40 0.88 -16.54
C GLY A 68 -8.28 0.74 -17.57
N LYS A 69 -7.96 1.83 -18.28
CA LYS A 69 -6.89 1.87 -19.28
C LYS A 69 -5.57 2.41 -18.75
N ASP A 70 -5.58 2.92 -17.53
CA ASP A 70 -4.42 3.57 -16.94
C ASP A 70 -3.62 2.63 -16.08
N GLU A 71 -2.30 2.69 -16.21
CA GLU A 71 -1.36 1.92 -15.42
C GLU A 71 -0.49 2.85 -14.59
N TYR A 72 -0.29 2.47 -13.32
CA TYR A 72 0.52 3.22 -12.37
C TYR A 72 1.55 2.28 -11.75
N SER A 73 2.84 2.68 -11.82
CA SER A 73 3.91 1.98 -11.12
C SER A 73 4.42 2.85 -9.99
N TYR A 74 4.50 2.32 -8.80
CA TYR A 74 4.93 3.09 -7.64
C TYR A 74 5.63 2.20 -6.60
N GLY A 75 6.46 2.84 -5.78
CA GLY A 75 7.26 2.16 -4.77
C GLY A 75 7.37 3.00 -3.51
N GLU A 76 8.53 2.94 -2.86
CA GLU A 76 8.79 3.67 -1.62
C GLU A 76 8.47 5.16 -1.75
N TYR A 77 7.89 5.72 -0.70
CA TYR A 77 7.48 7.13 -0.58
C TYR A 77 6.29 7.50 -1.46
N HIS A 78 5.63 6.54 -2.08
CA HIS A 78 4.45 6.78 -2.90
C HIS A 78 3.19 6.32 -2.19
N CYS A 79 2.17 7.14 -2.31
CA CYS A 79 0.84 6.86 -1.81
C CYS A 79 -0.11 6.72 -3.00
N PHE A 80 -0.87 5.65 -3.04
CA PHE A 80 -1.89 5.44 -4.06
C PHE A 80 -3.26 5.62 -3.42
N VAL A 81 -4.09 6.45 -4.03
CA VAL A 81 -5.45 6.72 -3.55
C VAL A 81 -6.43 6.30 -4.64
N ALA A 82 -7.30 5.35 -4.31
CA ALA A 82 -8.41 4.95 -5.16
C ALA A 82 -9.69 5.46 -4.52
N GLY A 83 -10.25 6.53 -5.08
CA GLY A 83 -11.42 7.22 -4.50
C GLY A 83 -12.75 6.85 -5.13
N VAL A 84 -12.75 5.98 -6.14
CA VAL A 84 -13.95 5.57 -6.85
C VAL A 84 -14.11 4.06 -6.85
N ASP A 85 -15.34 3.62 -6.99
CA ASP A 85 -15.73 2.21 -7.02
C ASP A 85 -15.48 1.62 -8.40
N MET A 86 -14.23 1.54 -8.79
CA MET A 86 -13.84 0.91 -10.04
C MET A 86 -13.03 -0.34 -9.76
N PRO A 87 -13.22 -1.41 -10.55
CA PRO A 87 -12.33 -2.55 -10.43
C PRO A 87 -10.91 -2.13 -10.75
N SER A 88 -10.00 -2.43 -9.83
CA SER A 88 -8.57 -2.18 -9.98
C SER A 88 -7.83 -3.50 -9.89
N GLU A 89 -6.89 -3.72 -10.78
CA GLU A 89 -6.01 -4.88 -10.73
C GLU A 89 -4.62 -4.43 -10.32
N SER A 90 -3.99 -5.19 -9.44
CA SER A 90 -2.63 -4.85 -9.03
C SER A 90 -1.78 -6.10 -8.85
N TYR A 91 -0.48 -5.92 -9.00
CA TYR A 91 0.50 -6.94 -8.73
C TYR A 91 1.82 -6.31 -8.30
N ILE A 92 2.56 -7.05 -7.49
CA ILE A 92 3.84 -6.62 -6.99
C ILE A 92 4.90 -6.96 -8.03
N THR A 93 5.81 -6.01 -8.32
CA THR A 93 6.87 -6.19 -9.30
C THR A 93 8.24 -6.41 -8.67
N VAL A 94 8.45 -5.94 -7.44
CA VAL A 94 9.71 -6.12 -6.72
C VAL A 94 9.41 -6.55 -5.29
N ALA A 95 9.78 -7.78 -4.97
CA ALA A 95 9.71 -8.35 -3.62
C ALA A 95 10.51 -9.64 -3.57
N SER A 96 10.94 -10.04 -2.37
CA SER A 96 11.60 -11.31 -2.10
C SER A 96 11.41 -11.67 -0.63
N ASP A 97 11.85 -12.86 -0.23
CA ASP A 97 11.82 -13.25 1.18
C ASP A 97 12.72 -12.35 2.04
N GLU A 98 13.86 -11.95 1.50
CA GLU A 98 14.82 -11.08 2.20
C GLU A 98 14.36 -9.64 2.25
N ASP A 99 13.81 -9.15 1.15
CA ASP A 99 13.29 -7.78 1.02
C ASP A 99 11.83 -7.84 0.60
N PRO A 100 10.91 -8.15 1.52
CA PRO A 100 9.50 -8.26 1.18
C PRO A 100 8.89 -6.92 0.78
N PHE A 101 7.83 -6.98 -0.01
CA PHE A 101 6.98 -5.81 -0.24
C PHE A 101 6.27 -5.49 1.06
N LEU A 102 6.38 -4.25 1.51
CA LEU A 102 5.76 -3.76 2.74
C LEU A 102 4.92 -2.53 2.43
N ALA A 103 3.70 -2.52 2.95
CA ALA A 103 2.78 -1.41 2.74
C ALA A 103 1.80 -1.25 3.90
N LEU A 104 1.22 -0.07 3.97
CA LEU A 104 0.08 0.25 4.82
C LEU A 104 -1.12 0.43 3.90
N SER A 105 -2.27 -0.10 4.28
CA SER A 105 -3.50 0.03 3.52
C SER A 105 -4.63 0.46 4.44
N LEU A 106 -5.38 1.49 4.02
CA LEU A 106 -6.54 1.99 4.73
C LEU A 106 -7.75 1.94 3.81
N ASP A 107 -8.73 1.13 4.17
CA ASP A 107 -10.00 1.08 3.46
C ASP A 107 -10.80 2.36 3.75
N LEU A 108 -11.38 2.92 2.71
CA LEU A 108 -12.18 4.12 2.82
C LEU A 108 -13.66 3.77 2.80
N ASP A 109 -14.44 4.45 3.65
CA ASP A 109 -15.89 4.34 3.66
C ASP A 109 -16.44 5.07 2.43
N ARG A 110 -17.24 4.38 1.62
CA ARG A 110 -17.86 4.95 0.41
C ARG A 110 -18.72 6.17 0.71
N SER A 111 -19.48 6.12 1.80
CA SER A 111 -20.32 7.25 2.22
C SER A 111 -19.47 8.47 2.54
N LEU A 112 -18.36 8.27 3.25
CA LEU A 112 -17.43 9.34 3.59
C LEU A 112 -16.80 9.95 2.33
N VAL A 113 -16.36 9.11 1.41
CA VAL A 113 -15.76 9.55 0.14
C VAL A 113 -16.79 10.38 -0.65
N ALA A 114 -18.04 9.91 -0.73
CA ALA A 114 -19.11 10.62 -1.42
C ALA A 114 -19.38 11.97 -0.79
N GLN A 115 -19.39 12.06 0.54
CA GLN A 115 -19.59 13.33 1.25
C GLN A 115 -18.46 14.31 0.98
N LEU A 116 -17.22 13.82 0.96
CA LEU A 116 -16.07 14.68 0.72
C LEU A 116 -16.00 15.18 -0.73
N ALA A 117 -16.60 14.44 -1.67
CA ALA A 117 -16.63 14.81 -3.08
C ALA A 117 -17.68 15.88 -3.40
N LEU A 118 -18.62 16.13 -2.50
CA LEU A 118 -19.63 17.18 -2.67
C LEU A 118 -19.06 18.55 -2.27
#